data_862990bcd7c8d9dd594045f1b153575f
#
_entry.id   862990bcd7c8d9dd594045f1b153575f
#
_cell.length_a   1.000
_cell.length_b   1.000
_cell.length_c   1.000
_cell.angle_alpha   90.00
_cell.angle_beta   90.00
_cell.angle_gamma   90.00
#
_symmetry.space_group_name_H-M   'P 1'
#
loop_
_entity.id
_entity.type
_entity.pdbx_description
1 polymer ?
#
loop_
_entity_poly.entity_id
_entity_poly.type
_entity_poly.pdbx_seq_one_letter_code
_entity_poly.pdbx_strand_id
1 'polypeptide(L)'
;AIDMNTGEYLWVIPNGDASEAEQERLRNHPLLQGLDPALTNPGRGGHSAMVVTPTLLLASGQTADGTQNLFAIDKLTGERVGTVPLPGGTRYGMSSWAHEGKQYVMIQLSGGLAALALPE
;
A
#
# COMPACT_ATOMS: atom_id res chain seq x y z
N ALA A 1 8.35 8.70 1.20
CA ALA A 1 9.76 8.42 1.50
C ALA A 1 10.52 9.71 1.75
N ILE A 2 11.46 9.67 2.65
CA ILE A 2 12.31 10.81 3.03
C ILE A 2 13.75 10.37 2.89
N ASP A 3 14.57 11.18 2.24
CA ASP A 3 16.02 11.00 2.25
C ASP A 3 16.56 11.36 3.64
N MET A 4 17.12 10.38 4.32
CA MET A 4 17.63 10.54 5.68
C MET A 4 18.92 11.37 5.77
N ASN A 5 19.59 11.63 4.65
CA ASN A 5 20.79 12.46 4.61
C ASN A 5 20.44 13.95 4.45
N THR A 6 19.39 14.25 3.67
CA THR A 6 19.00 15.62 3.34
C THR A 6 17.74 16.07 4.06
N GLY A 7 16.89 15.14 4.50
CA GLY A 7 15.56 15.41 5.06
C GLY A 7 14.50 15.76 4.00
N GLU A 8 14.82 15.64 2.73
CA GLU A 8 13.90 15.97 1.64
C GLU A 8 12.94 14.81 1.33
N TYR A 9 11.73 15.15 0.90
CA TYR A 9 10.78 14.15 0.40
C TYR A 9 11.23 13.66 -0.98
N LEU A 10 11.43 12.33 -1.08
CA LEU A 10 11.67 11.67 -2.36
C LEU A 10 10.35 11.45 -3.12
N TRP A 11 9.35 10.99 -2.41
CA TRP A 11 7.98 10.82 -2.91
C TRP A 11 6.98 10.73 -1.77
N VAL A 12 5.74 11.06 -2.07
CA VAL A 12 4.57 10.91 -1.17
C VAL A 12 3.45 10.30 -1.99
N ILE A 13 2.89 9.20 -1.52
CA ILE A 13 1.74 8.53 -2.14
C ILE A 13 0.69 8.22 -1.08
N PRO A 14 -0.60 8.17 -1.44
CA PRO A 14 -1.63 7.68 -0.55
C PRO A 14 -1.45 6.18 -0.29
N ASN A 15 -1.78 5.71 0.90
CA ASN A 15 -1.84 4.28 1.17
C ASN A 15 -3.23 3.74 0.85
N GLY A 16 -3.28 2.76 -0.06
CA GLY A 16 -4.53 2.24 -0.58
C GLY A 16 -5.28 3.25 -1.44
N ASP A 17 -6.55 2.95 -1.68
CA ASP A 17 -7.40 3.80 -2.50
C ASP A 17 -8.67 4.18 -1.71
N ALA A 18 -9.06 5.44 -1.76
CA ALA A 18 -10.36 5.88 -1.27
C ALA A 18 -11.48 5.15 -2.03
N SER A 19 -12.64 4.98 -1.42
CA SER A 19 -13.78 4.37 -2.10
C SER A 19 -14.15 5.17 -3.36
N GLU A 20 -14.72 4.49 -4.36
CA GLU A 20 -15.17 5.17 -5.58
C GLU A 20 -16.11 6.34 -5.29
N ALA A 21 -17.04 6.17 -4.34
CA ALA A 21 -17.96 7.21 -3.93
C ALA A 21 -17.23 8.44 -3.35
N GLU A 22 -16.18 8.24 -2.57
CA GLU A 22 -15.37 9.33 -2.03
C GLU A 22 -14.55 10.02 -3.12
N GLN A 23 -13.93 9.26 -4.00
CA GLN A 23 -13.21 9.81 -5.15
C GLN A 23 -14.13 10.60 -6.08
N GLU A 24 -15.35 10.08 -6.34
CA GLU A 24 -16.35 10.79 -7.15
C GLU A 24 -16.81 12.07 -6.46
N ARG A 25 -17.07 12.02 -5.15
CA ARG A 25 -17.41 13.21 -4.36
C ARG A 25 -16.33 14.29 -4.47
N LEU A 26 -15.06 13.92 -4.42
CA LEU A 26 -13.95 14.85 -4.55
C LEU A 26 -13.83 15.39 -5.98
N ARG A 27 -13.95 14.53 -7.00
CA ARG A 27 -13.95 14.98 -8.42
C ARG A 27 -15.06 15.99 -8.73
N ASN A 28 -16.21 15.83 -8.09
CA ASN A 28 -17.36 16.70 -8.30
C ASN A 28 -17.38 17.93 -7.37
N HIS A 29 -16.40 18.06 -6.48
CA HIS A 29 -16.37 19.18 -5.53
C HIS A 29 -16.02 20.49 -6.26
N PRO A 30 -16.81 21.58 -6.09
CA PRO A 30 -16.63 22.83 -6.85
C PRO A 30 -15.23 23.44 -6.74
N LEU A 31 -14.58 23.33 -5.59
CA LEU A 31 -13.25 23.89 -5.34
C LEU A 31 -12.10 23.03 -5.92
N LEU A 32 -12.41 21.81 -6.38
CA LEU A 32 -11.40 20.85 -6.89
C LEU A 32 -11.53 20.66 -8.42
N GLN A 33 -12.38 21.45 -9.06
CA GLN A 33 -12.55 21.42 -10.51
C GLN A 33 -11.26 21.79 -11.22
N GLY A 34 -10.86 20.96 -12.18
CA GLY A 34 -9.63 21.17 -12.96
C GLY A 34 -8.35 20.65 -12.32
N LEU A 35 -8.42 20.03 -11.14
CA LEU A 35 -7.27 19.32 -10.60
C LEU A 35 -7.05 17.98 -11.29
N ASP A 36 -5.80 17.52 -11.28
CA ASP A 36 -5.45 16.18 -11.76
C ASP A 36 -6.29 15.12 -11.05
N PRO A 37 -6.97 14.22 -11.77
CA PRO A 37 -7.74 13.12 -11.20
C PRO A 37 -6.96 12.27 -10.19
N ALA A 38 -5.65 12.14 -10.35
CA ALA A 38 -4.79 11.45 -9.40
C ALA A 38 -4.83 12.09 -7.99
N LEU A 39 -5.06 13.39 -7.91
CA LEU A 39 -5.17 14.12 -6.63
C LEU A 39 -6.53 13.93 -5.94
N THR A 40 -7.48 13.28 -6.58
CA THR A 40 -8.79 12.96 -5.97
C THR A 40 -8.82 11.61 -5.28
N ASN A 41 -7.69 10.91 -5.20
CA ASN A 41 -7.53 9.70 -4.40
C ASN A 41 -6.68 10.00 -3.15
N PRO A 42 -7.28 10.41 -2.02
CA PRO A 42 -6.55 10.69 -0.79
C PRO A 42 -6.04 9.44 -0.08
N GLY A 43 -6.28 8.25 -0.64
CA GLY A 43 -6.03 6.98 -0.01
C GLY A 43 -7.11 6.61 1.01
N ARG A 44 -6.84 5.59 1.79
CA ARG A 44 -7.75 5.12 2.83
C ARG A 44 -7.06 5.14 4.19
N GLY A 45 -7.68 5.83 5.13
CA GLY A 45 -7.19 5.87 6.50
C GLY A 45 -7.25 4.50 7.17
N GLY A 46 -6.43 4.30 8.18
CA GLY A 46 -6.37 3.07 8.97
C GLY A 46 -4.94 2.67 9.30
N HIS A 47 -4.81 1.54 9.99
CA HIS A 47 -3.52 0.95 10.29
C HIS A 47 -3.01 0.15 9.08
N SER A 48 -1.78 0.37 8.71
CA SER A 48 -1.09 -0.37 7.66
C SER A 48 0.09 -1.12 8.25
N ALA A 49 0.19 -2.41 7.93
CA ALA A 49 1.41 -3.15 8.16
C ALA A 49 2.37 -2.86 7.01
N MET A 50 3.65 -2.66 7.32
CA MET A 50 4.69 -2.35 6.34
C MET A 50 5.97 -3.12 6.63
N VAL A 51 6.65 -3.53 5.57
CA VAL A 51 8.02 -4.05 5.63
C VAL A 51 8.82 -3.57 4.43
N VAL A 52 10.05 -3.15 4.68
CA VAL A 52 10.97 -2.69 3.63
C VAL A 52 11.91 -3.82 3.27
N THR A 53 12.03 -4.09 1.98
CA THR A 53 13.01 -5.00 1.40
C THR A 53 14.12 -4.20 0.68
N PRO A 54 15.15 -4.83 0.11
CA PRO A 54 16.16 -4.10 -0.65
C PRO A 54 15.61 -3.24 -1.80
N THR A 55 14.55 -3.66 -2.47
CA THR A 55 14.00 -2.98 -3.65
C THR A 55 12.56 -2.47 -3.46
N LEU A 56 11.77 -3.11 -2.59
CA LEU A 56 10.35 -2.85 -2.44
C LEU A 56 10.00 -2.38 -1.03
N LEU A 57 9.01 -1.51 -0.94
CA LEU A 57 8.17 -1.35 0.24
C LEU A 57 6.92 -2.21 0.04
N LEU A 58 6.70 -3.15 0.95
CA LEU A 58 5.45 -3.91 1.02
C LEU A 58 4.54 -3.22 2.05
N ALA A 59 3.34 -2.87 1.64
CA ALA A 59 2.38 -2.16 2.49
C ALA A 59 0.98 -2.77 2.35
N SER A 60 0.31 -2.97 3.48
CA SER A 60 -1.10 -3.40 3.44
C SER A 60 -2.02 -2.20 3.28
N GLY A 61 -3.13 -2.38 2.55
CA GLY A 61 -4.14 -1.36 2.35
C GLY A 61 -5.37 -1.92 1.65
N GLN A 62 -6.27 -1.03 1.27
CA GLN A 62 -7.49 -1.40 0.55
C GLN A 62 -7.49 -0.78 -0.83
N THR A 63 -8.07 -1.47 -1.80
CA THR A 63 -8.49 -0.91 -3.09
C THR A 63 -9.84 -0.22 -2.98
N ALA A 64 -10.24 0.53 -4.01
CA ALA A 64 -11.45 1.36 -4.00
C ALA A 64 -12.73 0.55 -3.72
N ASP A 65 -12.77 -0.71 -4.14
CA ASP A 65 -13.86 -1.67 -3.88
C ASP A 65 -13.88 -2.22 -2.44
N GLY A 66 -12.90 -1.85 -1.61
CA GLY A 66 -12.78 -2.29 -0.22
C GLY A 66 -12.01 -3.61 -0.02
N THR A 67 -11.50 -4.21 -1.08
CA THR A 67 -10.68 -5.42 -0.98
C THR A 67 -9.38 -5.13 -0.24
N GLN A 68 -9.07 -5.97 0.75
CA GLN A 68 -7.77 -5.91 1.46
C GLN A 68 -6.67 -6.45 0.56
N ASN A 69 -5.57 -5.73 0.49
CA ASN A 69 -4.45 -6.07 -0.39
C ASN A 69 -3.10 -5.86 0.30
N LEU A 70 -2.10 -6.58 -0.19
CA LEU A 70 -0.70 -6.26 -0.04
C LEU A 70 -0.24 -5.57 -1.32
N PHE A 71 0.27 -4.36 -1.19
CA PHE A 71 0.86 -3.59 -2.27
C PHE A 71 2.37 -3.76 -2.27
N ALA A 72 2.93 -3.99 -3.44
CA ALA A 72 4.35 -3.90 -3.69
C ALA A 72 4.64 -2.52 -4.34
N ILE A 73 5.44 -1.73 -3.68
CA ILE A 73 5.75 -0.35 -4.08
C ILE A 73 7.25 -0.26 -4.34
N ASP A 74 7.63 0.22 -5.49
CA ASP A 74 9.04 0.50 -5.78
C ASP A 74 9.57 1.54 -4.78
N LYS A 75 10.63 1.19 -4.08
CA LYS A 75 11.14 2.00 -2.99
C LYS A 75 11.76 3.31 -3.45
N LEU A 76 12.24 3.38 -4.69
CA LEU A 76 12.88 4.57 -5.25
C LEU A 76 11.87 5.55 -5.82
N THR A 77 10.85 5.04 -6.49
CA THR A 77 9.90 5.88 -7.25
C THR A 77 8.57 6.11 -6.53
N GLY A 78 8.19 5.22 -5.59
CA GLY A 78 6.86 5.22 -4.99
C GLY A 78 5.78 4.60 -5.90
N GLU A 79 6.15 4.04 -7.05
CA GLU A 79 5.21 3.39 -7.96
C GLU A 79 4.69 2.07 -7.36
N ARG A 80 3.38 1.84 -7.42
CA ARG A 80 2.76 0.57 -7.06
C ARG A 80 2.96 -0.42 -8.21
N VAL A 81 3.93 -1.34 -8.04
CA VAL A 81 4.33 -2.30 -9.07
C VAL A 81 3.62 -3.66 -8.94
N GLY A 82 2.90 -3.88 -7.85
CA GLY A 82 2.14 -5.12 -7.65
C GLY A 82 1.07 -5.00 -6.59
N THR A 83 0.05 -5.86 -6.70
CA THR A 83 -1.07 -5.94 -5.76
C THR A 83 -1.48 -7.40 -5.59
N VAL A 84 -1.56 -7.86 -4.35
CA VAL A 84 -1.96 -9.23 -3.99
C VAL A 84 -3.12 -9.16 -3.00
N PRO A 85 -4.28 -9.77 -3.30
CA PRO A 85 -5.40 -9.82 -2.38
C PRO A 85 -5.04 -10.54 -1.08
N LEU A 86 -5.50 -9.99 0.04
CA LEU A 86 -5.37 -10.59 1.36
C LEU A 86 -6.72 -11.12 1.84
N PRO A 87 -6.75 -12.23 2.58
CA PRO A 87 -8.00 -12.81 3.09
C PRO A 87 -8.64 -11.99 4.22
N GLY A 88 -8.01 -10.91 4.67
CA GLY A 88 -8.55 -10.04 5.71
C GLY A 88 -7.70 -8.81 5.98
N GLY A 89 -8.22 -7.90 6.78
CA GLY A 89 -7.53 -6.67 7.17
C GLY A 89 -6.34 -6.92 8.07
N THR A 90 -5.33 -6.08 7.95
CA THR A 90 -4.12 -6.11 8.79
C THR A 90 -4.17 -4.96 9.78
N ARG A 91 -3.80 -5.22 11.03
CA ARG A 91 -3.67 -4.20 12.09
C ARG A 91 -2.27 -4.11 12.65
N TYR A 92 -1.48 -5.15 12.43
CA TYR A 92 -0.21 -5.36 13.11
C TYR A 92 0.90 -5.49 12.07
N GLY A 93 2.09 -5.82 12.51
CA GLY A 93 3.24 -5.90 11.63
C GLY A 93 3.21 -7.08 10.65
N MET A 94 4.12 -7.04 9.73
CA MET A 94 4.48 -8.15 8.88
C MET A 94 5.99 -8.39 9.00
N SER A 95 6.41 -9.59 8.65
CA SER A 95 7.81 -9.97 8.57
C SER A 95 8.11 -10.64 7.23
N SER A 96 9.35 -10.51 6.78
CA SER A 96 9.81 -11.17 5.56
C SER A 96 11.07 -11.96 5.85
N TRP A 97 11.18 -13.14 5.27
CA TRP A 97 12.38 -13.98 5.34
C TRP A 97 12.59 -14.72 4.03
N ALA A 98 13.78 -15.25 3.84
CA ALA A 98 14.09 -16.12 2.73
C ALA A 98 14.43 -17.52 3.25
N HIS A 99 13.95 -18.53 2.55
CA HIS A 99 14.30 -19.94 2.79
C HIS A 99 14.48 -20.64 1.45
N GLU A 100 15.61 -21.33 1.29
CA GLU A 100 15.97 -22.04 0.05
C GLU A 100 15.84 -21.18 -1.23
N GLY A 101 16.26 -19.90 -1.14
CA GLY A 101 16.20 -18.96 -2.25
C GLY A 101 14.83 -18.36 -2.52
N LYS A 102 13.78 -18.77 -1.82
CA LYS A 102 12.44 -18.27 -1.95
C LYS A 102 12.10 -17.26 -0.84
N GLN A 103 11.52 -16.12 -1.21
CA GLN A 103 11.08 -15.13 -0.24
C GLN A 103 9.67 -15.42 0.24
N TYR A 104 9.47 -15.25 1.53
CA TYR A 104 8.19 -15.36 2.22
C TYR A 104 7.86 -14.07 2.94
N VAL A 105 6.57 -13.79 3.06
CA VAL A 105 6.04 -12.68 3.87
C VAL A 105 4.95 -13.24 4.77
N MET A 106 5.07 -13.02 6.07
CA MET A 106 4.03 -13.35 7.04
C MET A 106 3.34 -12.08 7.50
N ILE A 107 2.02 -12.08 7.45
CA ILE A 107 1.17 -10.94 7.80
C ILE A 107 0.20 -11.36 8.88
N GLN A 108 0.12 -10.57 9.95
CA GLN A 108 -0.91 -10.75 10.96
C GLN A 108 -2.21 -10.06 10.49
N LEU A 109 -3.25 -10.86 10.36
CA LEU A 109 -4.61 -10.42 10.01
C LEU A 109 -5.47 -10.29 11.27
N SER A 110 -6.62 -9.65 11.13
CA SER A 110 -7.61 -9.55 12.22
C SER A 110 -8.15 -10.90 12.70
N GLY A 111 -8.12 -11.93 11.85
CA GLY A 111 -8.61 -13.28 12.14
C GLY A 111 -7.55 -14.37 12.13
N GLY A 112 -6.25 -14.04 12.09
CA GLY A 112 -5.19 -15.05 12.05
C GLY A 112 -3.90 -14.57 11.39
N LEU A 113 -3.18 -15.51 10.80
CA LEU A 113 -1.93 -15.26 10.08
C LEU A 113 -2.08 -15.69 8.61
N ALA A 114 -1.53 -14.91 7.71
CA ALA A 114 -1.33 -15.30 6.32
C ALA A 114 0.16 -15.37 6.00
N ALA A 115 0.57 -16.41 5.30
CA ALA A 115 1.90 -16.54 4.73
C ALA A 115 1.80 -16.47 3.22
N LEU A 116 2.53 -15.56 2.61
CA LEU A 116 2.65 -15.40 1.17
C LEU A 116 4.05 -15.82 0.76
N ALA A 117 4.15 -16.45 -0.40
CA ALA A 117 5.42 -16.80 -1.02
C ALA A 117 5.48 -16.23 -2.42
N LEU A 118 6.65 -15.77 -2.85
CA LEU A 118 6.82 -15.42 -4.26
C LEU A 118 6.66 -16.69 -5.12
N PRO A 119 6.03 -16.59 -6.30
CA PRO A 119 5.97 -17.69 -7.26
C PRO A 119 7.39 -18.12 -7.67
N GLU A 120 7.51 -19.33 -8.17
CA GLU A 120 8.76 -19.87 -8.74
C GLU A 120 9.05 -19.26 -10.10
#